data_d3c8e629d1686f7fd951318b68a2d7a2
#
_entry.id   d3c8e629d1686f7fd951318b68a2d7a2
#
_cell.length_a   1.000
_cell.length_b   1.000
_cell.length_c   1.000
_cell.angle_alpha   90.00
_cell.angle_beta   90.00
_cell.angle_gamma   90.00
#
_symmetry.space_group_name_H-M   'P 1'
#
loop_
_entity.id
_entity.type
_entity.pdbx_description
1 polymer ?
#
loop_
_entity_poly.entity_id
_entity_poly.type
_entity_poly.pdbx_seq_one_letter_code
_entity_poly.pdbx_strand_id
1 'polypeptide(L)'
;MAFEISGDRGAHETHRRGHGRVIAAALAVIIGAGIATGLSGCSIYGGIVNQQLSTEDNLANQRKVAQQTIRDYPNPALESIRFTSEGHVNGGGDWNANAIVTIAGKEYRELLGIDLSMGDVFPSLPPGSAPGPVSVVYSNGATEVLK
;
A
#
# COMPACT_ATOMS: atom_id res chain seq x y z
N MET A 1 38.17 0.26 53.97
CA MET A 1 36.90 0.20 54.74
C MET A 1 35.92 -0.54 53.85
N ALA A 2 35.66 -1.78 54.25
CA ALA A 2 34.74 -2.70 53.64
C ALA A 2 33.34 -2.46 54.19
N PHE A 3 32.30 -2.59 53.35
CA PHE A 3 30.96 -2.87 53.82
C PHE A 3 30.28 -3.80 52.83
N GLU A 4 30.27 -5.08 53.24
CA GLU A 4 29.34 -6.10 52.76
C GLU A 4 28.00 -5.89 53.46
N ILE A 5 26.90 -5.99 52.74
CA ILE A 5 25.61 -6.50 53.26
C ILE A 5 24.95 -7.35 52.21
N SER A 6 24.92 -8.54 52.48
CA SER A 6 24.19 -9.76 52.26
C SER A 6 22.69 -9.60 52.60
N GLY A 7 21.86 -10.34 51.94
CA GLY A 7 20.48 -10.67 52.27
C GLY A 7 19.52 -10.43 51.12
N ASP A 8 18.58 -11.23 50.79
CA ASP A 8 18.14 -12.54 51.21
C ASP A 8 17.03 -12.99 50.22
N ARG A 9 16.91 -14.24 50.10
CA ARG A 9 15.95 -15.10 49.42
C ARG A 9 14.51 -14.62 49.39
N GLY A 10 13.81 -14.92 48.27
CA GLY A 10 12.37 -14.89 48.18
C GLY A 10 11.87 -15.67 46.95
N ALA A 11 11.94 -17.00 47.06
CA ALA A 11 11.23 -17.90 46.14
C ALA A 11 9.72 -17.84 46.42
N HIS A 12 8.91 -17.62 45.43
CA HIS A 12 7.51 -18.03 45.44
C HIS A 12 7.11 -18.59 44.07
N GLU A 13 7.20 -19.92 44.03
CA GLU A 13 6.47 -20.78 43.13
C GLU A 13 4.96 -20.63 43.37
N THR A 14 4.20 -20.32 42.36
CA THR A 14 2.78 -20.68 42.29
C THR A 14 2.43 -21.20 40.92
N HIS A 15 2.50 -22.50 40.87
CA HIS A 15 1.87 -23.38 39.91
C HIS A 15 0.36 -23.12 39.86
N ARG A 16 -0.14 -22.66 38.70
CA ARG A 16 -1.58 -22.73 38.41
C ARG A 16 -1.81 -23.32 37.02
N ARG A 17 -2.01 -24.64 37.03
CA ARG A 17 -2.60 -25.38 35.91
C ARG A 17 -4.03 -24.87 35.70
N GLY A 18 -4.28 -24.24 34.54
CA GLY A 18 -5.60 -23.95 34.03
C GLY A 18 -5.88 -24.80 32.79
N HIS A 19 -6.68 -25.84 32.95
CA HIS A 19 -7.24 -26.61 31.85
C HIS A 19 -8.30 -25.78 31.19
N GLY A 20 -8.07 -25.32 29.96
CA GLY A 20 -9.04 -24.54 29.13
C GLY A 20 -9.25 -25.23 27.80
N ARG A 21 -10.32 -25.92 27.73
CA ARG A 21 -11.08 -26.53 26.65
C ARG A 21 -10.75 -26.05 25.25
N VAL A 22 -10.28 -27.01 24.45
CA VAL A 22 -10.20 -26.91 22.99
C VAL A 22 -11.63 -26.98 22.45
N ILE A 23 -12.17 -25.90 21.94
CA ILE A 23 -13.40 -25.90 21.16
C ILE A 23 -13.01 -26.03 19.70
N ALA A 24 -13.15 -27.24 19.17
CA ALA A 24 -13.02 -27.52 17.75
C ALA A 24 -14.28 -26.97 17.06
N ALA A 25 -14.16 -25.84 16.38
CA ALA A 25 -15.19 -25.35 15.48
C ALA A 25 -15.02 -26.01 14.12
N ALA A 26 -15.91 -26.93 13.81
CA ALA A 26 -16.02 -27.54 12.49
C ALA A 26 -16.57 -26.51 11.50
N LEU A 27 -15.75 -26.06 10.56
CA LEU A 27 -16.16 -25.27 9.40
C LEU A 27 -16.75 -26.20 8.35
N ALA A 28 -18.06 -26.18 8.18
CA ALA A 28 -18.76 -26.81 7.07
C ALA A 28 -18.48 -26.01 5.79
N VAL A 29 -17.73 -26.60 4.86
CA VAL A 29 -17.55 -26.09 3.52
C VAL A 29 -18.78 -26.43 2.69
N ILE A 30 -19.63 -25.47 2.41
CA ILE A 30 -20.71 -25.61 1.43
C ILE A 30 -20.14 -25.29 0.06
N ILE A 31 -19.86 -26.34 -0.70
CA ILE A 31 -19.53 -26.23 -2.13
C ILE A 31 -20.83 -26.07 -2.89
N GLY A 32 -21.25 -24.84 -3.17
CA GLY A 32 -22.33 -24.53 -4.06
C GLY A 32 -21.82 -24.42 -5.49
N ALA A 33 -21.92 -25.51 -6.26
CA ALA A 33 -21.70 -25.48 -7.70
C ALA A 33 -22.89 -24.80 -8.39
N GLY A 34 -22.78 -23.51 -8.68
CA GLY A 34 -23.69 -22.76 -9.53
C GLY A 34 -23.09 -22.48 -10.88
N ILE A 35 -23.30 -23.38 -11.85
CA ILE A 35 -22.96 -23.13 -13.26
C ILE A 35 -24.06 -22.23 -13.83
N ALA A 36 -23.84 -20.91 -13.83
CA ALA A 36 -24.64 -19.97 -14.60
C ALA A 36 -23.93 -19.72 -15.94
N THR A 37 -24.28 -20.51 -16.95
CA THR A 37 -23.92 -20.22 -18.34
C THR A 37 -24.79 -19.08 -18.85
N GLY A 38 -24.38 -17.85 -18.57
CA GLY A 38 -24.93 -16.65 -19.20
C GLY A 38 -24.22 -16.37 -20.52
N LEU A 39 -24.85 -16.77 -21.61
CA LEU A 39 -24.48 -16.29 -22.95
C LEU A 39 -24.85 -14.81 -23.05
N SER A 40 -23.94 -13.93 -22.66
CA SER A 40 -24.08 -12.51 -22.91
C SER A 40 -23.47 -12.17 -24.26
N GLY A 41 -24.34 -11.77 -25.18
CA GLY A 41 -24.02 -11.45 -26.56
C GLY A 41 -22.89 -10.46 -26.70
N CYS A 42 -22.05 -10.71 -27.70
CA CYS A 42 -21.04 -9.79 -28.20
C CYS A 42 -21.73 -8.51 -28.69
N SER A 43 -21.72 -7.46 -27.88
CA SER A 43 -21.93 -6.11 -28.39
C SER A 43 -20.63 -5.60 -28.98
N ILE A 44 -20.47 -5.79 -30.29
CA ILE A 44 -19.42 -5.18 -31.08
C ILE A 44 -19.82 -3.71 -31.34
N TYR A 45 -19.69 -2.89 -30.32
CA TYR A 45 -19.58 -1.44 -30.48
C TYR A 45 -18.42 -0.99 -29.62
N GLY A 46 -17.37 -0.48 -30.29
CA GLY A 46 -16.15 0.02 -29.66
C GLY A 46 -16.43 1.20 -28.71
N GLY A 47 -16.95 0.88 -27.55
CA GLY A 47 -16.95 1.77 -26.41
C GLY A 47 -15.61 1.62 -25.71
N ILE A 48 -14.94 2.72 -25.49
CA ILE A 48 -13.77 2.82 -24.61
C ILE A 48 -14.24 2.30 -23.24
N VAL A 49 -13.97 1.01 -22.95
CA VAL A 49 -14.31 0.41 -21.66
C VAL A 49 -13.27 0.90 -20.67
N ASN A 50 -13.62 1.92 -19.89
CA ASN A 50 -12.89 2.21 -18.67
C ASN A 50 -13.02 0.97 -17.78
N GLN A 51 -12.03 0.08 -17.81
CA GLN A 51 -12.00 -1.06 -16.91
C GLN A 51 -11.79 -0.53 -15.49
N GLN A 52 -12.85 -0.59 -14.71
CA GLN A 52 -12.76 -0.30 -13.29
C GLN A 52 -12.16 -1.54 -12.62
N LEU A 53 -10.93 -1.39 -12.14
CA LEU A 53 -10.23 -2.43 -11.39
C LEU A 53 -10.87 -2.58 -10.00
N SER A 54 -10.63 -3.73 -9.38
CA SER A 54 -10.99 -3.90 -7.97
C SER A 54 -10.23 -2.90 -7.08
N THR A 55 -10.75 -2.60 -5.90
CA THR A 55 -10.04 -1.74 -4.93
C THR A 55 -8.68 -2.30 -4.58
N GLU A 56 -8.56 -3.62 -4.44
CA GLU A 56 -7.29 -4.30 -4.14
C GLU A 56 -6.25 -4.10 -5.26
N ASP A 57 -6.66 -4.31 -6.53
CA ASP A 57 -5.78 -4.09 -7.67
C ASP A 57 -5.35 -2.63 -7.78
N ASN A 58 -6.27 -1.69 -7.53
CA ASN A 58 -5.95 -0.27 -7.52
C ASN A 58 -4.91 0.09 -6.44
N LEU A 59 -5.05 -0.43 -5.22
CA LEU A 59 -4.08 -0.22 -4.14
C LEU A 59 -2.72 -0.84 -4.46
N ALA A 60 -2.69 -2.03 -5.06
CA ALA A 60 -1.46 -2.68 -5.51
C ALA A 60 -0.75 -1.85 -6.58
N ASN A 61 -1.49 -1.29 -7.54
CA ASN A 61 -0.96 -0.40 -8.56
C ASN A 61 -0.45 0.92 -7.96
N GLN A 62 -1.18 1.54 -7.03
CA GLN A 62 -0.74 2.74 -6.32
C GLN A 62 0.60 2.49 -5.61
N ARG A 63 0.75 1.35 -4.92
CA ARG A 63 1.99 0.96 -4.26
C ARG A 63 3.15 0.81 -5.26
N LYS A 64 2.90 0.11 -6.37
CA LYS A 64 3.89 -0.11 -7.44
C LYS A 64 4.39 1.23 -8.00
N VAL A 65 3.47 2.13 -8.33
CA VAL A 65 3.78 3.44 -8.90
C VAL A 65 4.52 4.33 -7.88
N ALA A 66 4.12 4.32 -6.61
CA ALA A 66 4.85 5.04 -5.56
C ALA A 66 6.31 4.55 -5.43
N GLN A 67 6.52 3.23 -5.45
CA GLN A 67 7.87 2.66 -5.46
C GLN A 67 8.68 3.05 -6.70
N GLN A 68 8.03 3.11 -7.86
CA GLN A 68 8.65 3.56 -9.10
C GLN A 68 9.04 5.03 -9.00
N THR A 69 8.13 5.91 -8.56
CA THR A 69 8.40 7.33 -8.37
C THR A 69 9.60 7.58 -7.45
N ILE A 70 9.72 6.84 -6.33
CA ILE A 70 10.84 6.94 -5.41
C ILE A 70 12.16 6.51 -6.07
N ARG A 71 12.14 5.46 -6.90
CA ARG A 71 13.34 5.00 -7.63
C ARG A 71 13.78 5.97 -8.72
N ASP A 72 12.81 6.47 -9.47
CA ASP A 72 13.06 7.31 -10.65
C ASP A 72 13.40 8.75 -10.25
N TYR A 73 12.93 9.16 -9.07
CA TYR A 73 13.24 10.44 -8.46
C TYR A 73 13.79 10.27 -7.03
N PRO A 74 15.04 9.82 -6.88
CA PRO A 74 15.67 9.53 -5.60
C PRO A 74 16.08 10.80 -4.84
N ASN A 75 15.11 11.63 -4.46
CA ASN A 75 15.32 12.89 -3.75
C ASN A 75 15.16 12.70 -2.24
N PRO A 76 16.17 13.01 -1.40
CA PRO A 76 16.05 12.90 0.05
C PRO A 76 15.01 13.88 0.64
N ALA A 77 14.62 14.93 -0.09
CA ALA A 77 13.57 15.87 0.29
C ALA A 77 12.16 15.44 -0.18
N LEU A 78 12.02 14.26 -0.82
CA LEU A 78 10.72 13.67 -1.13
C LEU A 78 10.10 13.15 0.17
N GLU A 79 9.03 13.79 0.62
CA GLU A 79 8.41 13.55 1.93
C GLU A 79 7.22 12.61 1.84
N SER A 80 6.35 12.84 0.85
CA SER A 80 5.12 12.04 0.72
C SER A 80 4.59 11.94 -0.70
N ILE A 81 3.83 10.87 -0.94
CA ILE A 81 2.99 10.67 -2.12
C ILE A 81 1.58 10.36 -1.61
N ARG A 82 0.60 11.19 -1.94
CA ARG A 82 -0.78 11.04 -1.53
C ARG A 82 -1.69 10.87 -2.75
N PHE A 83 -2.25 9.68 -2.92
CA PHE A 83 -3.22 9.42 -3.99
C PHE A 83 -4.55 10.10 -3.69
N THR A 84 -5.07 10.86 -4.65
CA THR A 84 -6.33 11.60 -4.55
C THR A 84 -7.46 10.94 -5.35
N SER A 85 -7.15 9.88 -6.10
CA SER A 85 -8.12 9.03 -6.79
C SER A 85 -7.70 7.56 -6.69
N GLU A 86 -8.66 6.65 -6.83
CA GLU A 86 -8.41 5.19 -6.82
C GLU A 86 -7.52 4.74 -7.99
N GLY A 87 -7.59 5.44 -9.09
CA GLY A 87 -6.95 5.07 -10.34
C GLY A 87 -7.91 4.37 -11.30
N HIS A 88 -7.51 4.34 -12.56
CA HIS A 88 -8.28 3.71 -13.64
C HIS A 88 -7.36 3.32 -14.79
N VAL A 89 -7.84 2.41 -15.63
CA VAL A 89 -7.18 2.09 -16.90
C VAL A 89 -7.72 3.02 -17.98
N ASN A 90 -6.84 3.74 -18.65
CA ASN A 90 -7.19 4.63 -19.75
C ASN A 90 -7.52 3.87 -21.05
N GLY A 91 -7.96 4.58 -22.08
CA GLY A 91 -8.28 3.99 -23.38
C GLY A 91 -7.11 3.33 -24.12
N GLY A 92 -5.86 3.58 -23.69
CA GLY A 92 -4.65 2.94 -24.20
C GLY A 92 -4.27 1.66 -23.43
N GLY A 93 -4.96 1.35 -22.35
CA GLY A 93 -4.66 0.18 -21.51
C GLY A 93 -3.74 0.48 -20.32
N ASP A 94 -3.29 1.74 -20.17
CA ASP A 94 -2.37 2.13 -19.09
C ASP A 94 -3.14 2.53 -17.84
N TRP A 95 -2.70 2.01 -16.69
CA TRP A 95 -3.25 2.42 -15.41
C TRP A 95 -2.61 3.71 -14.90
N ASN A 96 -3.42 4.62 -14.35
CA ASN A 96 -2.96 5.84 -13.72
C ASN A 96 -3.89 6.32 -12.61
N ALA A 97 -3.36 7.14 -11.70
CA ALA A 97 -4.09 7.77 -10.60
C ALA A 97 -3.57 9.18 -10.34
N ASN A 98 -4.47 10.07 -9.93
CA ASN A 98 -4.07 11.39 -9.47
C ASN A 98 -3.41 11.30 -8.09
N ALA A 99 -2.32 12.03 -7.91
CA ALA A 99 -1.59 12.13 -6.67
C ALA A 99 -1.10 13.55 -6.39
N ILE A 100 -0.79 13.81 -5.13
CA ILE A 100 -0.03 14.96 -4.69
C ILE A 100 1.29 14.44 -4.13
N VAL A 101 2.38 14.94 -4.67
CA VAL A 101 3.75 14.62 -4.25
C VAL A 101 4.29 15.82 -3.48
N THR A 102 4.79 15.60 -2.25
CA THR A 102 5.38 16.66 -1.42
C THR A 102 6.90 16.54 -1.42
N ILE A 103 7.58 17.62 -1.82
CA ILE A 103 9.04 17.71 -1.88
C ILE A 103 9.46 19.00 -1.19
N ALA A 104 10.26 18.90 -0.12
CA ALA A 104 10.72 20.06 0.68
C ALA A 104 9.56 20.98 1.09
N GLY A 105 8.44 20.40 1.55
CA GLY A 105 7.23 21.11 1.98
C GLY A 105 6.37 21.70 0.86
N LYS A 106 6.77 21.56 -0.42
CA LYS A 106 5.98 22.04 -1.55
C LYS A 106 5.21 20.89 -2.20
N GLU A 107 3.93 21.13 -2.51
CA GLU A 107 3.06 20.16 -3.20
C GLU A 107 3.14 20.29 -4.72
N TYR A 108 3.18 19.14 -5.40
CA TYR A 108 3.18 18.97 -6.84
C TYR A 108 2.03 18.04 -7.21
N ARG A 109 1.26 18.42 -8.23
CA ARG A 109 0.12 17.62 -8.71
C ARG A 109 0.59 16.73 -9.84
N GLU A 110 0.38 15.43 -9.67
CA GLU A 110 0.85 14.41 -10.60
C GLU A 110 -0.28 13.49 -11.04
N LEU A 111 -0.20 13.05 -12.27
CA LEU A 111 -0.88 11.87 -12.77
C LEU A 111 0.18 10.75 -12.82
N LEU A 112 0.19 9.90 -11.81
CA LEU A 112 1.15 8.80 -11.70
C LEU A 112 0.62 7.56 -12.39
N GLY A 113 1.40 7.00 -13.31
CA GLY A 113 1.08 5.79 -14.07
C GLY A 113 2.23 4.80 -14.06
N ILE A 114 1.95 3.55 -14.47
CA ILE A 114 2.93 2.46 -14.45
C ILE A 114 4.09 2.74 -15.43
N ASP A 115 3.77 3.30 -16.60
CA ASP A 115 4.75 3.55 -17.67
C ASP A 115 4.89 5.05 -18.00
N LEU A 116 4.04 5.90 -17.44
CA LEU A 116 4.01 7.31 -17.72
C LEU A 116 3.57 8.10 -16.48
N SER A 117 4.36 9.09 -16.11
CA SER A 117 3.97 10.10 -15.11
C SER A 117 3.91 11.46 -15.79
N MET A 118 2.87 12.24 -15.52
CA MET A 118 2.64 13.58 -16.08
C MET A 118 2.18 14.51 -14.95
N GLY A 119 2.70 15.73 -14.92
CA GLY A 119 2.30 16.71 -13.92
C GLY A 119 3.22 17.89 -13.83
N ASP A 120 3.36 18.42 -12.63
CA ASP A 120 4.22 19.55 -12.33
C ASP A 120 5.71 19.16 -12.46
N VAL A 121 6.55 20.10 -12.83
CA VAL A 121 7.99 19.85 -12.94
C VAL A 121 8.62 19.78 -11.55
N PHE A 122 9.19 18.63 -11.23
CA PHE A 122 9.94 18.45 -9.98
C PHE A 122 11.25 19.24 -9.96
N PRO A 123 11.75 19.61 -8.78
CA PRO A 123 13.08 20.22 -8.64
C PRO A 123 14.18 19.31 -9.20
N SER A 124 15.26 19.92 -9.68
CA SER A 124 16.43 19.16 -10.12
C SER A 124 17.02 18.35 -8.97
N LEU A 125 17.43 17.10 -9.26
CA LEU A 125 18.11 16.24 -8.29
C LEU A 125 19.54 16.71 -8.07
N PRO A 126 19.99 16.84 -6.81
CA PRO A 126 21.41 17.00 -6.52
C PRO A 126 22.20 15.76 -6.97
N PRO A 127 23.44 15.90 -7.45
CA PRO A 127 24.27 14.76 -7.82
C PRO A 127 24.47 13.79 -6.65
N GLY A 128 24.32 12.48 -6.91
CA GLY A 128 24.47 11.44 -5.88
C GLY A 128 23.33 11.34 -4.87
N SER A 129 22.16 11.92 -5.18
CA SER A 129 20.99 11.80 -4.34
C SER A 129 20.58 10.35 -4.13
N ALA A 130 20.12 10.05 -2.92
CA ALA A 130 19.51 8.78 -2.56
C ALA A 130 18.14 9.05 -1.92
N PRO A 131 17.16 8.16 -2.11
CA PRO A 131 15.83 8.35 -1.54
C PRO A 131 15.86 8.26 -0.02
N GLY A 132 15.09 9.13 0.64
CA GLY A 132 14.76 9.03 2.05
C GLY A 132 13.53 8.13 2.28
N PRO A 133 13.08 8.00 3.53
CA PRO A 133 11.78 7.38 3.82
C PRO A 133 10.66 8.30 3.31
N VAL A 134 9.72 7.74 2.52
CA VAL A 134 8.61 8.47 1.91
C VAL A 134 7.30 7.94 2.47
N SER A 135 6.46 8.82 2.99
CA SER A 135 5.11 8.47 3.44
C SER A 135 4.19 8.34 2.23
N VAL A 136 3.54 7.19 2.06
CA VAL A 136 2.54 6.98 1.02
C VAL A 136 1.16 6.90 1.65
N VAL A 137 0.24 7.75 1.18
CA VAL A 137 -1.17 7.76 1.58
C VAL A 137 -1.99 7.26 0.40
N TYR A 138 -2.62 6.12 0.57
CA TYR A 138 -3.44 5.48 -0.46
C TYR A 138 -4.83 6.13 -0.56
N SER A 139 -5.51 5.91 -1.69
CA SER A 139 -6.85 6.47 -1.93
C SER A 139 -7.92 6.03 -0.92
N ASN A 140 -7.72 4.89 -0.24
CA ASN A 140 -8.59 4.40 0.83
C ASN A 140 -8.23 4.97 2.22
N GLY A 141 -7.24 5.85 2.32
CA GLY A 141 -6.74 6.45 3.55
C GLY A 141 -5.70 5.63 4.32
N ALA A 142 -5.35 4.41 3.88
CA ALA A 142 -4.25 3.65 4.46
C ALA A 142 -2.91 4.36 4.20
N THR A 143 -1.94 4.16 5.10
CA THR A 143 -0.62 4.77 5.02
C THR A 143 0.49 3.73 5.15
N GLU A 144 1.59 3.94 4.42
CA GLU A 144 2.80 3.10 4.47
C GLU A 144 4.03 4.01 4.34
N VAL A 145 5.16 3.61 4.89
CA VAL A 145 6.46 4.26 4.66
C VAL A 145 7.32 3.37 3.77
N LEU A 146 7.67 3.88 2.60
CA LEU A 146 8.55 3.21 1.63
C LEU A 146 9.97 3.79 1.70
N LYS A 147 10.94 2.97 1.25
CA LYS A 147 12.37 3.35 1.13
C LYS A 147 12.91 2.87 -0.20
#